data_545dd35cf4e10f17abb21215c9bd727e
#
_entry.id   545dd35cf4e10f17abb21215c9bd727e
#
_cell.length_a   1.000
_cell.length_b   1.000
_cell.length_c   1.000
_cell.angle_alpha   90.00
_cell.angle_beta   90.00
_cell.angle_gamma   90.00
#
_symmetry.space_group_name_H-M   'P 1'
#
loop_
_entity.id
_entity.type
_entity.pdbx_description
1 polymer ?
#
loop_
_entity_poly.entity_id
_entity_poly.type
_entity_poly.pdbx_seq_one_letter_code
_entity_poly.pdbx_strand_id
1 'polypeptide(L)'
;MCGKTHPWGVPPWAIDFRAKPCVLPDRVEVAIVGGGFTGLSAAAWLRRLAPEKSVCVLEASSLGEGASGRTGGLALADTAAGPMPGLGDVLAGYKEILRALRVDAGLELPGVYELGRSHPAKDSPICWSDAGALQVVRTVPGGPVDPGRVVAGLARAAESAGAQILEQTEVQVIEYSNPLRLRVRRKVRGGFEQKEVRAAQILLATNAFSLELSDSRGATQPKLTLALATGPLTAAQLQASGLSSRRPFYTIDLPYLWGRLLESDGVVFGAGLVPMPTSSASLFGQPGQHAQKFAAPNLYRFDVRKGEAKESFRWLESRVHHLHPALKSARITHRWAGPILFTEGMRPIFRRHPQSENAMVLAGYNGHGVALSVYLGQWAAEALLGRRSLPSW
;
A
#
# COMPACT_ATOMS: atom_id res chain seq x y z
N MET A 1 -8.73 10.54 -24.66
CA MET A 1 -8.06 9.28 -24.23
C MET A 1 -9.03 8.54 -23.32
N CYS A 2 -9.61 7.44 -23.79
CA CYS A 2 -10.53 6.62 -23.00
C CYS A 2 -9.68 5.87 -21.95
N GLY A 3 -9.71 6.34 -20.69
CA GLY A 3 -8.93 5.77 -19.62
C GLY A 3 -9.32 4.30 -19.41
N LYS A 4 -8.35 3.39 -19.40
CA LYS A 4 -8.56 2.00 -19.05
C LYS A 4 -9.16 1.95 -17.64
N THR A 5 -10.42 1.57 -17.53
CA THR A 5 -11.11 1.40 -16.25
C THR A 5 -10.58 0.13 -15.58
N HIS A 6 -9.76 0.29 -14.53
CA HIS A 6 -9.30 -0.83 -13.73
C HIS A 6 -10.48 -1.42 -12.92
N PRO A 7 -10.61 -2.75 -12.77
CA PRO A 7 -11.68 -3.35 -11.96
C PRO A 7 -11.74 -2.82 -10.52
N TRP A 8 -10.61 -2.48 -9.94
CA TRP A 8 -10.53 -1.90 -8.60
C TRP A 8 -10.66 -0.36 -8.57
N GLY A 9 -11.07 0.26 -9.67
CA GLY A 9 -11.12 1.71 -9.80
C GLY A 9 -9.73 2.35 -9.92
N VAL A 10 -9.72 3.69 -9.99
CA VAL A 10 -8.50 4.48 -10.17
C VAL A 10 -8.44 5.54 -9.07
N PRO A 11 -7.33 5.65 -8.33
CA PRO A 11 -7.12 6.73 -7.36
C PRO A 11 -6.90 8.07 -8.08
N PRO A 12 -6.97 9.22 -7.35
CA PRO A 12 -6.86 10.55 -7.94
C PRO A 12 -5.43 10.99 -8.31
N TRP A 13 -4.43 10.17 -8.05
CA TRP A 13 -3.02 10.41 -8.42
C TRP A 13 -2.57 9.50 -9.55
N ALA A 14 -1.55 9.94 -10.29
CA ALA A 14 -0.91 9.16 -11.32
C ALA A 14 0.48 8.67 -10.88
N ILE A 15 0.91 7.55 -11.43
CA ILE A 15 2.30 7.08 -11.34
C ILE A 15 3.00 7.55 -12.62
N ASP A 16 3.69 8.67 -12.54
CA ASP A 16 4.41 9.26 -13.67
C ASP A 16 5.80 8.64 -13.80
N PHE A 17 5.83 7.41 -14.27
CA PHE A 17 7.05 6.68 -14.60
C PHE A 17 6.79 5.72 -15.76
N ARG A 18 7.79 5.57 -16.62
CA ARG A 18 7.80 4.57 -17.68
C ARG A 18 9.17 3.91 -17.69
N ALA A 19 9.22 2.61 -17.40
CA ALA A 19 10.44 1.84 -17.43
C ALA A 19 11.07 1.87 -18.84
N LYS A 20 12.39 1.94 -18.90
CA LYS A 20 13.15 1.79 -20.15
C LYS A 20 12.92 0.39 -20.70
N PRO A 21 12.72 0.25 -22.02
CA PRO A 21 12.64 -1.06 -22.63
C PRO A 21 13.89 -1.88 -22.32
N CYS A 22 13.71 -3.06 -21.75
CA CYS A 22 14.80 -3.98 -21.47
C CYS A 22 14.39 -5.42 -21.81
N VAL A 23 15.39 -6.23 -22.15
CA VAL A 23 15.21 -7.65 -22.40
C VAL A 23 15.17 -8.39 -21.07
N LEU A 24 14.33 -9.41 -20.99
CA LEU A 24 14.30 -10.30 -19.83
C LEU A 24 15.63 -11.06 -19.74
N PRO A 25 16.39 -10.93 -18.64
CA PRO A 25 17.69 -11.58 -18.50
C PRO A 25 17.55 -13.09 -18.34
N ASP A 26 18.54 -13.86 -18.83
CA ASP A 26 18.63 -15.31 -18.56
C ASP A 26 19.13 -15.57 -17.13
N ARG A 27 19.97 -14.65 -16.62
CA ARG A 27 20.56 -14.74 -15.29
C ARG A 27 20.66 -13.35 -14.64
N VAL A 28 20.45 -13.30 -13.35
CA VAL A 28 20.57 -12.09 -12.51
C VAL A 28 21.09 -12.49 -11.14
N GLU A 29 21.82 -11.61 -10.46
CA GLU A 29 22.26 -11.91 -9.10
C GLU A 29 21.12 -11.78 -8.11
N VAL A 30 20.28 -10.72 -8.22
CA VAL A 30 19.11 -10.54 -7.36
C VAL A 30 17.87 -10.29 -8.21
N ALA A 31 16.89 -11.18 -8.12
CA ALA A 31 15.55 -10.98 -8.65
C ALA A 31 14.60 -10.49 -7.57
N ILE A 32 13.88 -9.41 -7.82
CA ILE A 32 12.86 -8.86 -6.93
C ILE A 32 11.50 -9.09 -7.57
N VAL A 33 10.63 -9.80 -6.90
CA VAL A 33 9.28 -10.10 -7.37
C VAL A 33 8.29 -9.13 -6.70
N GLY A 34 7.73 -8.22 -7.50
CA GLY A 34 6.82 -7.17 -7.09
C GLY A 34 7.41 -5.77 -7.17
N GLY A 35 6.77 -4.91 -7.98
CA GLY A 35 7.13 -3.51 -8.25
C GLY A 35 6.38 -2.50 -7.39
N GLY A 36 6.14 -2.81 -6.11
CA GLY A 36 5.60 -1.90 -5.10
C GLY A 36 6.69 -1.14 -4.34
N PHE A 37 6.31 -0.42 -3.29
CA PHE A 37 7.24 0.35 -2.44
C PHE A 37 8.41 -0.49 -1.93
N THR A 38 8.14 -1.69 -1.42
CA THR A 38 9.17 -2.59 -0.89
C THR A 38 10.18 -2.97 -1.95
N GLY A 39 9.71 -3.51 -3.08
CA GLY A 39 10.60 -4.01 -4.13
C GLY A 39 11.40 -2.90 -4.80
N LEU A 40 10.78 -1.75 -5.06
CA LEU A 40 11.46 -0.60 -5.67
C LEU A 40 12.49 0.02 -4.72
N SER A 41 12.16 0.14 -3.42
CA SER A 41 13.12 0.60 -2.40
C SER A 41 14.30 -0.37 -2.30
N ALA A 42 14.04 -1.68 -2.22
CA ALA A 42 15.11 -2.68 -2.17
C ALA A 42 15.99 -2.64 -3.43
N ALA A 43 15.41 -2.51 -4.63
CA ALA A 43 16.16 -2.42 -5.89
C ALA A 43 17.09 -1.20 -5.92
N ALA A 44 16.56 -0.02 -5.52
CA ALA A 44 17.35 1.21 -5.47
C ALA A 44 18.53 1.10 -4.50
N TRP A 45 18.31 0.54 -3.31
CA TRP A 45 19.35 0.38 -2.30
C TRP A 45 20.35 -0.72 -2.65
N LEU A 46 19.93 -1.85 -3.20
CA LEU A 46 20.85 -2.90 -3.69
C LEU A 46 21.83 -2.33 -4.71
N ARG A 47 21.33 -1.61 -5.70
CA ARG A 47 22.17 -1.00 -6.73
C ARG A 47 23.08 0.10 -6.21
N ARG A 48 22.62 0.84 -5.18
CA ARG A 48 23.42 1.87 -4.52
C ARG A 48 24.54 1.28 -3.65
N LEU A 49 24.24 0.20 -2.93
CA LEU A 49 25.17 -0.43 -1.99
C LEU A 49 26.14 -1.41 -2.64
N ALA A 50 25.75 -2.02 -3.77
CA ALA A 50 26.49 -3.01 -4.53
C ALA A 50 26.27 -2.77 -6.03
N PRO A 51 26.90 -1.72 -6.61
CA PRO A 51 26.67 -1.33 -8.01
C PRO A 51 27.18 -2.36 -9.03
N GLU A 52 28.00 -3.30 -8.61
CA GLU A 52 28.45 -4.44 -9.41
C GLU A 52 27.39 -5.51 -9.59
N LYS A 53 26.42 -5.62 -8.67
CA LYS A 53 25.40 -6.67 -8.72
C LYS A 53 24.30 -6.36 -9.74
N SER A 54 23.96 -7.33 -10.55
CA SER A 54 22.80 -7.27 -11.44
C SER A 54 21.51 -7.43 -10.62
N VAL A 55 20.57 -6.49 -10.78
CA VAL A 55 19.27 -6.49 -10.09
C VAL A 55 18.16 -6.31 -11.10
N CYS A 56 17.12 -7.16 -11.05
CA CYS A 56 15.92 -6.96 -11.82
C CYS A 56 14.67 -6.99 -10.94
N VAL A 57 13.70 -6.12 -11.24
CA VAL A 57 12.35 -6.09 -10.66
C VAL A 57 11.39 -6.69 -11.67
N LEU A 58 10.67 -7.73 -11.27
CA LEU A 58 9.67 -8.43 -12.06
C LEU A 58 8.28 -8.06 -11.52
N GLU A 59 7.52 -7.29 -12.28
CA GLU A 59 6.18 -6.84 -11.92
C GLU A 59 5.15 -7.44 -12.88
N ALA A 60 4.18 -8.13 -12.32
CA ALA A 60 3.16 -8.86 -13.10
C ALA A 60 2.25 -7.93 -13.92
N SER A 61 2.00 -6.73 -13.44
CA SER A 61 1.15 -5.73 -14.06
C SER A 61 1.93 -4.43 -14.33
N SER A 62 1.47 -3.31 -13.81
CA SER A 62 2.18 -2.03 -13.82
C SER A 62 2.72 -1.73 -12.42
N LEU A 63 3.78 -0.95 -12.35
CA LEU A 63 4.36 -0.56 -11.05
C LEU A 63 3.30 0.05 -10.14
N GLY A 64 3.33 -0.35 -8.87
CA GLY A 64 2.39 0.14 -7.87
C GLY A 64 0.95 -0.31 -8.02
N GLU A 65 0.61 -1.20 -8.97
CA GLU A 65 -0.75 -1.67 -9.24
C GLU A 65 -1.42 -2.32 -8.02
N GLY A 66 -0.63 -2.90 -7.13
CA GLY A 66 -1.08 -3.45 -5.86
C GLY A 66 -1.39 -2.38 -4.81
N ALA A 67 -1.03 -2.64 -3.54
CA ALA A 67 -1.31 -1.75 -2.40
C ALA A 67 -0.61 -0.39 -2.52
N SER A 68 0.60 -0.35 -3.07
CA SER A 68 1.48 0.84 -3.07
C SER A 68 0.90 2.03 -3.82
N GLY A 69 0.35 1.84 -5.01
CA GLY A 69 -0.27 2.92 -5.77
C GLY A 69 -1.73 3.20 -5.38
N ARG A 70 -2.31 2.43 -4.45
CA ARG A 70 -3.72 2.51 -4.03
C ARG A 70 -3.91 2.90 -2.58
N THR A 71 -2.83 3.02 -1.82
CA THR A 71 -2.86 3.45 -0.41
C THR A 71 -3.38 4.88 -0.29
N GLY A 72 -3.93 5.23 0.88
CA GLY A 72 -4.37 6.61 1.18
C GLY A 72 -3.23 7.62 1.28
N GLY A 73 -1.98 7.16 1.37
CA GLY A 73 -0.82 8.03 1.47
C GLY A 73 -0.64 8.66 2.85
N LEU A 74 -0.88 7.90 3.92
CA LEU A 74 -0.57 8.29 5.29
C LEU A 74 0.74 7.62 5.72
N ALA A 75 1.81 8.40 5.86
CA ALA A 75 3.07 7.96 6.44
C ALA A 75 2.97 8.06 7.96
N LEU A 76 3.09 6.93 8.66
CA LEU A 76 2.98 6.81 10.11
C LEU A 76 4.29 6.31 10.70
N ALA A 77 4.59 6.71 11.93
CA ALA A 77 5.75 6.24 12.68
C ALA A 77 5.53 4.81 13.20
N ASP A 78 4.31 4.51 13.64
CA ASP A 78 3.97 3.24 14.27
C ASP A 78 3.60 2.16 13.26
N THR A 79 3.81 0.90 13.65
CA THR A 79 3.30 -0.28 12.95
C THR A 79 1.89 -0.63 13.45
N ALA A 80 1.19 -1.51 12.75
CA ALA A 80 -0.10 -2.02 13.22
C ALA A 80 0.00 -2.81 14.53
N ALA A 81 1.18 -3.36 14.85
CA ALA A 81 1.48 -4.03 16.11
C ALA A 81 1.98 -3.07 17.20
N GLY A 82 2.06 -1.76 16.92
CA GLY A 82 2.72 -0.78 17.78
C GLY A 82 4.25 -0.83 17.67
N PRO A 83 4.99 -0.41 18.72
CA PRO A 83 6.44 -0.47 18.74
C PRO A 83 6.96 -1.91 18.62
N MET A 84 7.99 -2.10 17.77
CA MET A 84 8.60 -3.43 17.57
C MET A 84 10.08 -3.40 17.93
N PRO A 85 10.60 -4.42 18.65
CA PRO A 85 12.01 -4.47 19.05
C PRO A 85 12.95 -4.40 17.84
N GLY A 86 13.97 -3.54 17.91
CA GLY A 86 14.99 -3.43 16.87
C GLY A 86 14.54 -2.74 15.57
N LEU A 87 13.27 -2.33 15.45
CA LEU A 87 12.76 -1.67 14.24
C LEU A 87 13.38 -0.26 14.06
N GLY A 88 13.58 0.48 15.14
CA GLY A 88 14.06 1.87 15.07
C GLY A 88 12.96 2.87 14.72
N ASP A 89 13.36 4.10 14.39
CA ASP A 89 12.44 5.15 13.97
C ASP A 89 12.13 5.02 12.47
N VAL A 90 10.97 4.44 12.18
CA VAL A 90 10.49 4.18 10.81
C VAL A 90 10.30 5.48 10.04
N LEU A 91 9.74 6.52 10.67
CA LEU A 91 9.41 7.76 9.98
C LEU A 91 10.66 8.58 9.66
N ALA A 92 11.62 8.65 10.59
CA ALA A 92 12.91 9.27 10.35
C ALA A 92 13.68 8.50 9.26
N GLY A 93 13.73 7.17 9.32
CA GLY A 93 14.35 6.34 8.30
C GLY A 93 13.69 6.50 6.93
N TYR A 94 12.35 6.55 6.88
CA TYR A 94 11.62 6.81 5.63
C TYR A 94 12.00 8.15 5.01
N LYS A 95 12.00 9.23 5.83
CA LYS A 95 12.41 10.57 5.38
C LYS A 95 13.84 10.58 4.83
N GLU A 96 14.77 9.92 5.53
CA GLU A 96 16.16 9.81 5.09
C GLU A 96 16.29 9.03 3.78
N ILE A 97 15.55 7.93 3.61
CA ILE A 97 15.53 7.15 2.37
C ILE A 97 15.05 8.00 1.19
N LEU A 98 13.92 8.72 1.35
CA LEU A 98 13.42 9.60 0.30
C LEU A 98 14.46 10.66 -0.09
N ARG A 99 15.10 11.28 0.91
CA ARG A 99 16.16 12.26 0.69
C ARG A 99 17.36 11.67 -0.04
N ALA A 100 17.86 10.52 0.44
CA ALA A 100 19.04 9.85 -0.10
C ALA A 100 18.82 9.37 -1.54
N LEU A 101 17.60 8.93 -1.87
CA LEU A 101 17.22 8.49 -3.21
C LEU A 101 16.66 9.62 -4.09
N ARG A 102 16.61 10.86 -3.58
CA ARG A 102 16.07 12.05 -4.27
C ARG A 102 14.63 11.85 -4.75
N VAL A 103 13.80 11.22 -3.91
CA VAL A 103 12.39 11.00 -4.18
C VAL A 103 11.56 12.17 -3.68
N ASP A 104 10.95 12.92 -4.59
CA ASP A 104 9.93 13.90 -4.23
C ASP A 104 8.60 13.16 -4.03
N ALA A 105 8.25 12.93 -2.78
CA ALA A 105 7.03 12.24 -2.36
C ALA A 105 5.88 13.20 -2.00
N GLY A 106 6.11 14.52 -2.03
CA GLY A 106 5.21 15.46 -1.41
C GLY A 106 5.03 15.21 0.09
N LEU A 107 6.08 14.71 0.77
CA LEU A 107 6.01 14.38 2.20
C LEU A 107 5.97 15.64 3.06
N GLU A 108 4.90 15.78 3.81
CA GLU A 108 4.77 16.75 4.88
C GLU A 108 4.55 16.01 6.22
N LEU A 109 5.03 16.57 7.33
CA LEU A 109 4.93 15.93 8.64
C LEU A 109 4.23 16.84 9.68
N PRO A 110 3.01 17.31 9.42
CA PRO A 110 2.27 18.17 10.36
C PRO A 110 1.71 17.40 11.55
N GLY A 111 1.87 16.08 11.58
CA GLY A 111 1.18 15.16 12.46
C GLY A 111 -0.11 14.61 11.84
N VAL A 112 -0.62 13.54 12.44
CA VAL A 112 -1.84 12.85 12.04
C VAL A 112 -2.81 12.83 13.20
N TYR A 113 -4.09 13.14 12.97
CA TYR A 113 -5.13 13.06 13.97
C TYR A 113 -5.58 11.61 14.17
N GLU A 114 -5.50 11.14 15.41
CA GLU A 114 -6.23 9.95 15.85
C GLU A 114 -7.62 10.38 16.34
N LEU A 115 -8.64 9.80 15.73
CA LEU A 115 -10.03 10.07 16.04
C LEU A 115 -10.64 8.93 16.86
N GLY A 116 -11.44 9.25 17.86
CA GLY A 116 -12.16 8.28 18.69
C GLY A 116 -13.56 8.72 19.01
N ARG A 117 -14.43 7.76 19.38
CA ARG A 117 -15.85 8.00 19.69
C ARG A 117 -16.15 8.12 21.18
N SER A 118 -15.28 7.59 22.01
CA SER A 118 -15.51 7.51 23.46
C SER A 118 -14.83 8.60 24.28
N HIS A 119 -14.22 9.59 23.64
CA HIS A 119 -13.38 10.59 24.30
C HIS A 119 -13.81 12.00 23.89
N PRO A 120 -14.86 12.57 24.49
CA PRO A 120 -15.28 13.92 24.15
C PRO A 120 -14.18 14.92 24.53
N ALA A 121 -13.62 15.61 23.53
CA ALA A 121 -12.65 16.68 23.69
C ALA A 121 -13.36 18.03 23.52
N LYS A 122 -13.23 18.91 24.51
CA LYS A 122 -13.98 20.18 24.57
C LYS A 122 -13.69 21.13 23.41
N ASP A 123 -12.49 21.04 22.81
CA ASP A 123 -12.01 21.92 21.73
C ASP A 123 -11.45 21.12 20.55
N SER A 124 -12.10 20.01 20.18
CA SER A 124 -11.66 19.20 19.05
C SER A 124 -11.82 19.96 17.73
N PRO A 125 -10.78 20.05 16.89
CA PRO A 125 -10.90 20.66 15.56
C PRO A 125 -11.82 19.86 14.63
N ILE A 126 -11.97 18.56 14.87
CA ILE A 126 -12.89 17.67 14.15
C ILE A 126 -14.00 17.25 15.11
N CYS A 127 -15.25 17.55 14.74
CA CYS A 127 -16.45 17.13 15.46
C CYS A 127 -17.42 16.54 14.43
N TRP A 128 -17.26 15.23 14.17
CA TRP A 128 -18.08 14.53 13.18
C TRP A 128 -19.08 13.59 13.85
N SER A 129 -20.09 13.19 13.10
CA SER A 129 -21.06 12.17 13.51
C SER A 129 -20.82 10.89 12.69
N ASP A 130 -20.35 9.83 13.35
CA ASP A 130 -20.05 8.55 12.71
C ASP A 130 -20.15 7.39 13.69
N ALA A 131 -21.33 6.78 13.77
CA ALA A 131 -21.67 5.79 14.83
C ALA A 131 -21.37 6.31 16.24
N GLY A 132 -21.66 7.60 16.46
CA GLY A 132 -21.37 8.36 17.67
C GLY A 132 -20.62 9.66 17.35
N ALA A 133 -20.27 10.42 18.37
CA ALA A 133 -19.49 11.66 18.24
C ALA A 133 -18.02 11.30 18.00
N LEU A 134 -17.51 11.60 16.81
CA LEU A 134 -16.13 11.34 16.41
C LEU A 134 -15.28 12.60 16.56
N GLN A 135 -14.25 12.54 17.38
CA GLN A 135 -13.41 13.68 17.76
C GLN A 135 -11.92 13.32 17.77
N VAL A 136 -11.05 14.33 17.74
CA VAL A 136 -9.60 14.14 17.88
C VAL A 136 -9.28 13.74 19.32
N VAL A 137 -8.65 12.57 19.48
CA VAL A 137 -8.13 12.08 20.78
C VAL A 137 -6.72 12.59 21.00
N ARG A 138 -5.88 12.50 19.99
CA ARG A 138 -4.49 12.99 20.02
C ARG A 138 -3.94 13.22 18.61
N THR A 139 -2.78 13.86 18.55
CA THR A 139 -1.97 13.96 17.33
C THR A 139 -0.76 13.07 17.49
N VAL A 140 -0.47 12.24 16.47
CA VAL A 140 0.70 11.35 16.43
C VAL A 140 1.66 11.76 15.32
N PRO A 141 2.96 11.38 15.39
CA PRO A 141 3.93 11.66 14.34
C PRO A 141 3.51 11.01 13.02
N GLY A 142 3.58 11.79 11.94
CA GLY A 142 3.23 11.33 10.60
C GLY A 142 2.73 12.44 9.69
N GLY A 143 2.25 12.07 8.52
CA GLY A 143 1.71 13.04 7.60
C GLY A 143 1.37 12.47 6.22
N PRO A 144 0.91 13.31 5.28
CA PRO A 144 0.54 12.90 3.95
C PRO A 144 1.76 12.69 3.04
N VAL A 145 1.59 11.79 2.08
CA VAL A 145 2.46 11.64 0.91
C VAL A 145 1.60 11.42 -0.33
N ASP A 146 2.15 11.67 -1.51
CA ASP A 146 1.57 11.24 -2.78
C ASP A 146 2.08 9.84 -3.14
N PRO A 147 1.23 8.80 -3.12
CA PRO A 147 1.65 7.43 -3.42
C PRO A 147 2.19 7.25 -4.83
N GLY A 148 1.65 8.00 -5.80
CA GLY A 148 2.11 7.95 -7.19
C GLY A 148 3.53 8.52 -7.33
N ARG A 149 3.81 9.64 -6.68
CA ARG A 149 5.15 10.23 -6.63
C ARG A 149 6.16 9.31 -5.93
N VAL A 150 5.75 8.63 -4.84
CA VAL A 150 6.62 7.67 -4.15
C VAL A 150 6.97 6.50 -5.07
N VAL A 151 5.99 5.85 -5.72
CA VAL A 151 6.26 4.75 -6.67
C VAL A 151 7.18 5.23 -7.79
N ALA A 152 6.81 6.32 -8.45
CA ALA A 152 7.56 6.86 -9.57
C ALA A 152 8.99 7.29 -9.19
N GLY A 153 9.15 7.91 -8.02
CA GLY A 153 10.45 8.33 -7.50
C GLY A 153 11.37 7.17 -7.16
N LEU A 154 10.86 6.14 -6.47
CA LEU A 154 11.61 4.93 -6.16
C LEU A 154 11.99 4.16 -7.43
N ALA A 155 11.08 4.08 -8.41
CA ALA A 155 11.36 3.45 -9.69
C ALA A 155 12.46 4.18 -10.47
N ARG A 156 12.40 5.52 -10.54
CA ARG A 156 13.46 6.35 -11.13
C ARG A 156 14.80 6.15 -10.42
N ALA A 157 14.80 6.10 -9.08
CA ALA A 157 16.02 5.87 -8.31
C ALA A 157 16.62 4.49 -8.59
N ALA A 158 15.81 3.45 -8.62
CA ALA A 158 16.26 2.08 -8.92
C ALA A 158 16.81 1.97 -10.34
N GLU A 159 16.09 2.47 -11.35
CA GLU A 159 16.51 2.42 -12.76
C GLU A 159 17.77 3.27 -13.01
N SER A 160 17.84 4.47 -12.44
CA SER A 160 19.02 5.34 -12.56
C SER A 160 20.28 4.74 -11.91
N ALA A 161 20.10 3.92 -10.87
CA ALA A 161 21.18 3.14 -10.26
C ALA A 161 21.53 1.86 -11.05
N GLY A 162 20.79 1.55 -12.13
CA GLY A 162 21.06 0.42 -13.03
C GLY A 162 20.25 -0.84 -12.73
N ALA A 163 19.17 -0.78 -11.94
CA ALA A 163 18.24 -1.89 -11.86
C ALA A 163 17.40 -1.99 -13.14
N GLN A 164 17.16 -3.21 -13.62
CA GLN A 164 16.21 -3.46 -14.70
C GLN A 164 14.79 -3.54 -14.11
N ILE A 165 13.85 -2.85 -14.70
CA ILE A 165 12.44 -2.89 -14.29
C ILE A 165 11.62 -3.49 -15.44
N LEU A 166 10.99 -4.63 -15.17
CA LEU A 166 10.21 -5.39 -16.15
C LEU A 166 8.75 -5.46 -15.70
N GLU A 167 7.95 -4.55 -16.20
CA GLU A 167 6.50 -4.59 -16.07
C GLU A 167 5.88 -5.67 -16.96
N GLN A 168 4.63 -6.04 -16.72
CA GLN A 168 3.89 -7.07 -17.46
C GLN A 168 4.63 -8.42 -17.46
N THR A 169 5.39 -8.69 -16.40
CA THR A 169 6.25 -9.87 -16.26
C THR A 169 5.90 -10.61 -14.97
N GLU A 170 5.04 -11.61 -15.09
CA GLU A 170 4.53 -12.42 -13.99
C GLU A 170 5.46 -13.58 -13.66
N VAL A 171 5.88 -13.71 -12.42
CA VAL A 171 6.54 -14.92 -11.91
C VAL A 171 5.47 -15.93 -11.55
N GLN A 172 5.43 -17.05 -12.24
CA GLN A 172 4.42 -18.08 -12.08
C GLN A 172 4.84 -19.20 -11.11
N VAL A 173 6.12 -19.57 -11.18
CA VAL A 173 6.70 -20.66 -10.38
C VAL A 173 8.13 -20.30 -10.01
N ILE A 174 8.54 -20.67 -8.80
CA ILE A 174 9.92 -20.61 -8.36
C ILE A 174 10.38 -22.02 -7.97
N GLU A 175 11.46 -22.48 -8.58
CA GLU A 175 12.17 -23.68 -8.17
C GLU A 175 13.32 -23.26 -7.25
N TYR A 176 13.29 -23.72 -6.00
CA TYR A 176 14.25 -23.35 -4.96
C TYR A 176 15.54 -24.21 -5.04
N SER A 177 16.11 -24.28 -6.25
CA SER A 177 17.41 -24.89 -6.53
C SER A 177 18.57 -23.90 -6.32
N ASN A 178 19.79 -24.31 -6.60
CA ASN A 178 20.93 -23.42 -6.62
C ASN A 178 21.59 -23.47 -8.02
N PRO A 179 21.48 -22.42 -8.85
CA PRO A 179 20.76 -21.17 -8.64
C PRO A 179 19.23 -21.37 -8.61
N LEU A 180 18.51 -20.40 -8.03
CA LEU A 180 17.04 -20.32 -8.04
C LEU A 180 16.55 -20.13 -9.48
N ARG A 181 15.44 -20.79 -9.86
CA ARG A 181 14.86 -20.69 -11.21
C ARG A 181 13.46 -20.14 -11.12
N LEU A 182 13.20 -19.04 -11.85
CA LEU A 182 11.91 -18.40 -11.95
C LEU A 182 11.32 -18.65 -13.32
N ARG A 183 10.18 -19.34 -13.41
CA ARG A 183 9.38 -19.38 -14.63
C ARG A 183 8.52 -18.13 -14.70
N VAL A 184 8.75 -17.33 -15.73
CA VAL A 184 8.09 -16.05 -15.92
C VAL A 184 7.27 -16.05 -17.19
N ARG A 185 6.13 -15.33 -17.14
CA ARG A 185 5.28 -15.05 -18.30
C ARG A 185 5.24 -13.55 -18.51
N ARG A 186 5.76 -13.10 -19.63
CA ARG A 186 5.80 -11.67 -19.99
C ARG A 186 4.82 -11.37 -21.10
N LYS A 187 4.06 -10.30 -20.96
CA LYS A 187 3.20 -9.80 -22.03
C LYS A 187 4.05 -9.04 -23.04
N VAL A 188 3.98 -9.47 -24.30
CA VAL A 188 4.67 -8.85 -25.44
C VAL A 188 3.66 -8.46 -26.52
N ARG A 189 4.12 -7.72 -27.54
CA ARG A 189 3.27 -7.40 -28.69
C ARG A 189 2.84 -8.68 -29.40
N GLY A 190 1.54 -8.98 -29.40
CA GLY A 190 0.98 -10.16 -30.07
C GLY A 190 0.78 -11.39 -29.18
N GLY A 191 1.09 -11.33 -27.88
CA GLY A 191 0.84 -12.47 -26.99
C GLY A 191 1.65 -12.47 -25.71
N PHE A 192 2.10 -13.66 -25.32
CA PHE A 192 2.91 -13.88 -24.13
C PHE A 192 4.19 -14.63 -24.48
N GLU A 193 5.30 -14.20 -23.90
CA GLU A 193 6.57 -14.92 -23.87
C GLU A 193 6.67 -15.66 -22.54
N GLN A 194 7.11 -16.92 -22.57
CA GLN A 194 7.49 -17.68 -21.38
C GLN A 194 9.01 -17.88 -21.39
N LYS A 195 9.63 -17.66 -20.24
CA LYS A 195 11.09 -17.77 -20.09
C LYS A 195 11.45 -18.23 -18.68
N GLU A 196 12.59 -18.88 -18.55
CA GLU A 196 13.25 -19.14 -17.26
C GLU A 196 14.27 -18.04 -16.99
N VAL A 197 14.23 -17.47 -15.80
CA VAL A 197 15.25 -16.55 -15.26
C VAL A 197 15.94 -17.25 -14.10
N ARG A 198 17.27 -17.28 -14.11
CA ARG A 198 18.07 -17.82 -13.01
C ARG A 198 18.53 -16.68 -12.11
N ALA A 199 18.34 -16.82 -10.80
CA ALA A 199 18.74 -15.83 -9.81
C ALA A 199 19.63 -16.47 -8.73
N ALA A 200 20.65 -15.73 -8.29
CA ALA A 200 21.42 -16.15 -7.13
C ALA A 200 20.63 -15.92 -5.83
N GLN A 201 19.89 -14.83 -5.77
CA GLN A 201 19.03 -14.48 -4.63
C GLN A 201 17.68 -13.93 -5.11
N ILE A 202 16.62 -14.09 -4.30
CA ILE A 202 15.28 -13.58 -4.59
C ILE A 202 14.73 -12.80 -3.39
N LEU A 203 14.08 -11.67 -3.66
CA LEU A 203 13.20 -10.99 -2.72
C LEU A 203 11.75 -11.10 -3.21
N LEU A 204 10.89 -11.74 -2.42
CA LEU A 204 9.44 -11.79 -2.63
C LEU A 204 8.78 -10.61 -1.92
N ALA A 205 8.36 -9.62 -2.68
CA ALA A 205 7.74 -8.38 -2.23
C ALA A 205 6.32 -8.21 -2.79
N THR A 206 5.60 -9.32 -2.96
CA THR A 206 4.28 -9.39 -3.61
C THR A 206 3.11 -9.04 -2.68
N ASN A 207 3.36 -8.90 -1.39
CA ASN A 207 2.38 -8.59 -0.34
C ASN A 207 1.12 -9.50 -0.43
N ALA A 208 -0.06 -8.97 -0.77
CA ALA A 208 -1.32 -9.71 -0.81
C ALA A 208 -1.46 -10.66 -2.01
N PHE A 209 -0.48 -10.69 -2.92
CA PHE A 209 -0.49 -11.50 -4.12
C PHE A 209 0.51 -12.65 -4.04
N SER A 210 0.28 -13.69 -4.84
CA SER A 210 1.20 -14.83 -4.99
C SER A 210 1.64 -15.42 -3.64
N LEU A 211 0.68 -15.61 -2.74
CA LEU A 211 0.93 -16.13 -1.39
C LEU A 211 1.52 -17.54 -1.40
N GLU A 212 1.28 -18.31 -2.46
CA GLU A 212 1.89 -19.61 -2.73
C GLU A 212 3.39 -19.51 -2.99
N LEU A 213 3.84 -18.45 -3.70
CA LEU A 213 5.27 -18.24 -3.96
C LEU A 213 6.03 -17.83 -2.69
N SER A 214 5.37 -17.18 -1.74
CA SER A 214 5.97 -16.71 -0.49
C SER A 214 5.79 -17.67 0.69
N ASP A 215 5.11 -18.80 0.46
CA ASP A 215 4.69 -19.74 1.50
C ASP A 215 4.00 -19.04 2.69
N SER A 216 3.11 -18.11 2.37
CA SER A 216 2.44 -17.25 3.37
C SER A 216 0.93 -17.46 3.45
N ARG A 217 0.36 -18.34 2.62
CA ARG A 217 -1.11 -18.54 2.50
C ARG A 217 -1.78 -18.90 3.83
N GLY A 218 -1.17 -19.79 4.61
CA GLY A 218 -1.74 -20.27 5.87
C GLY A 218 -1.64 -19.26 7.03
N ALA A 219 -0.71 -18.33 6.95
CA ALA A 219 -0.39 -17.37 8.03
C ALA A 219 -0.94 -15.95 7.75
N THR A 220 -1.69 -15.76 6.66
CA THR A 220 -2.11 -14.44 6.21
C THR A 220 -3.53 -14.40 5.69
N GLN A 221 -4.14 -13.22 5.76
CA GLN A 221 -5.48 -12.93 5.28
C GLN A 221 -5.46 -11.71 4.35
N PRO A 222 -5.48 -11.90 3.03
CA PRO A 222 -5.64 -10.79 2.10
C PRO A 222 -7.08 -10.28 2.12
N LYS A 223 -7.24 -8.96 2.20
CA LYS A 223 -8.52 -8.27 2.24
C LYS A 223 -8.47 -7.03 1.34
N LEU A 224 -9.63 -6.49 0.96
CA LEU A 224 -9.75 -5.22 0.27
C LEU A 224 -10.25 -4.13 1.22
N THR A 225 -9.64 -2.95 1.12
CA THR A 225 -10.15 -1.70 1.68
C THR A 225 -10.69 -0.84 0.56
N LEU A 226 -11.73 -0.07 0.85
CA LEU A 226 -12.35 0.85 -0.09
C LEU A 226 -11.95 2.28 0.22
N ALA A 227 -11.79 3.08 -0.82
CA ALA A 227 -11.55 4.50 -0.70
C ALA A 227 -12.29 5.29 -1.78
N LEU A 228 -12.61 6.53 -1.47
CA LEU A 228 -13.15 7.50 -2.40
C LEU A 228 -12.43 8.84 -2.25
N ALA A 229 -12.54 9.68 -3.28
CA ALA A 229 -12.09 11.06 -3.19
C ALA A 229 -13.20 12.00 -3.62
N THR A 230 -13.28 13.13 -2.93
CA THR A 230 -14.17 14.23 -3.32
C THR A 230 -13.51 15.11 -4.39
N GLY A 231 -14.30 15.92 -5.10
CA GLY A 231 -13.79 17.13 -5.75
C GLY A 231 -13.31 18.15 -4.70
N PRO A 232 -12.73 19.28 -5.17
CA PRO A 232 -12.28 20.34 -4.27
C PRO A 232 -13.41 20.81 -3.33
N LEU A 233 -13.09 20.98 -2.06
CA LEU A 233 -13.94 21.66 -1.09
C LEU A 233 -13.58 23.13 -1.01
N THR A 234 -14.56 23.97 -0.72
CA THR A 234 -14.30 25.39 -0.47
C THR A 234 -13.58 25.62 0.85
N ALA A 235 -12.89 26.74 1.01
CA ALA A 235 -12.24 27.11 2.28
C ALA A 235 -13.24 27.10 3.45
N ALA A 236 -14.47 27.54 3.24
CA ALA A 236 -15.53 27.50 4.25
C ALA A 236 -15.92 26.06 4.64
N GLN A 237 -16.00 25.14 3.67
CA GLN A 237 -16.27 23.73 3.95
C GLN A 237 -15.11 23.06 4.70
N LEU A 238 -13.86 23.36 4.31
CA LEU A 238 -12.68 22.86 5.03
C LEU A 238 -12.63 23.37 6.47
N GLN A 239 -12.91 24.66 6.68
CA GLN A 239 -12.94 25.26 8.02
C GLN A 239 -14.05 24.64 8.87
N ALA A 240 -15.27 24.58 8.34
CA ALA A 240 -16.42 24.06 9.08
C ALA A 240 -16.26 22.56 9.43
N SER A 241 -15.66 21.76 8.56
CA SER A 241 -15.42 20.33 8.81
C SER A 241 -14.17 20.04 9.64
N GLY A 242 -13.38 21.06 10.03
CA GLY A 242 -12.14 20.89 10.80
C GLY A 242 -10.94 20.38 9.99
N LEU A 243 -11.02 20.46 8.65
CA LEU A 243 -9.98 19.96 7.75
C LEU A 243 -8.98 21.04 7.29
N SER A 244 -9.13 22.29 7.72
CA SER A 244 -8.25 23.41 7.33
C SER A 244 -6.79 23.24 7.76
N SER A 245 -6.52 22.45 8.82
CA SER A 245 -5.16 22.12 9.25
C SER A 245 -4.40 21.22 8.25
N ARG A 246 -5.08 20.65 7.26
CA ARG A 246 -4.57 19.68 6.26
C ARG A 246 -3.95 18.41 6.86
N ARG A 247 -4.08 18.18 8.17
CA ARG A 247 -3.59 16.96 8.82
C ARG A 247 -4.40 15.76 8.38
N PRO A 248 -3.75 14.65 8.00
CA PRO A 248 -4.43 13.37 7.83
C PRO A 248 -5.08 12.91 9.13
N PHE A 249 -6.01 11.97 9.02
CA PHE A 249 -6.72 11.43 10.16
C PHE A 249 -7.00 9.94 9.98
N TYR A 250 -7.14 9.24 11.10
CA TYR A 250 -7.68 7.88 11.14
C TYR A 250 -8.35 7.61 12.50
N THR A 251 -9.34 6.69 12.51
CA THR A 251 -10.02 6.28 13.73
C THR A 251 -9.26 5.16 14.43
N ILE A 252 -9.22 5.22 15.77
CA ILE A 252 -8.64 4.17 16.63
C ILE A 252 -9.64 3.07 16.97
N ASP A 253 -10.92 3.30 16.75
CA ASP A 253 -12.03 2.41 17.05
C ASP A 253 -12.87 2.12 15.79
N LEU A 254 -13.71 1.08 15.88
CA LEU A 254 -14.61 0.67 14.81
C LEU A 254 -15.90 1.50 14.77
N PRO A 255 -16.44 1.73 13.57
CA PRO A 255 -15.95 1.34 12.25
C PRO A 255 -14.79 2.23 11.79
N TYR A 256 -13.74 1.63 11.23
CA TYR A 256 -12.57 2.39 10.78
C TYR A 256 -12.90 3.40 9.68
N LEU A 257 -12.30 4.57 9.82
CA LEU A 257 -12.28 5.66 8.83
C LEU A 257 -10.89 6.28 8.82
N TRP A 258 -10.36 6.55 7.66
CA TRP A 258 -9.11 7.27 7.50
C TRP A 258 -9.21 8.22 6.32
N GLY A 259 -8.37 9.25 6.29
CA GLY A 259 -8.36 10.16 5.16
C GLY A 259 -7.30 11.24 5.23
N ARG A 260 -7.22 12.00 4.16
CA ARG A 260 -6.34 13.17 4.03
C ARG A 260 -6.82 14.13 2.97
N LEU A 261 -6.38 15.37 3.04
CA LEU A 261 -6.53 16.33 1.96
C LEU A 261 -5.58 16.00 0.80
N LEU A 262 -6.05 16.27 -0.42
CA LEU A 262 -5.25 16.33 -1.65
C LEU A 262 -4.72 17.76 -1.85
N GLU A 263 -3.69 17.92 -2.66
CA GLU A 263 -3.21 19.26 -3.07
C GLU A 263 -4.31 20.09 -3.75
N SER A 264 -5.28 19.44 -4.39
CA SER A 264 -6.43 20.04 -5.06
C SER A 264 -7.59 20.40 -4.12
N ASP A 265 -7.41 20.36 -2.79
CA ASP A 265 -8.44 20.55 -1.77
C ASP A 265 -9.60 19.53 -1.81
N GLY A 266 -9.49 18.47 -2.59
CA GLY A 266 -10.31 17.27 -2.45
C GLY A 266 -9.88 16.46 -1.23
N VAL A 267 -10.80 15.65 -0.69
CA VAL A 267 -10.51 14.79 0.47
C VAL A 267 -10.61 13.34 0.07
N VAL A 268 -9.59 12.56 0.42
CA VAL A 268 -9.63 11.10 0.39
C VAL A 268 -10.27 10.60 1.67
N PHE A 269 -11.22 9.69 1.54
CA PHE A 269 -11.79 8.92 2.64
C PHE A 269 -11.66 7.44 2.35
N GLY A 270 -11.24 6.65 3.32
CA GLY A 270 -11.21 5.20 3.23
C GLY A 270 -11.84 4.56 4.46
N ALA A 271 -12.49 3.43 4.26
CA ALA A 271 -13.27 2.77 5.29
C ALA A 271 -12.56 1.59 5.95
N GLY A 272 -11.25 1.39 5.71
CA GLY A 272 -10.60 0.18 6.17
C GLY A 272 -11.27 -1.07 5.57
N LEU A 273 -11.54 -2.06 6.40
CA LEU A 273 -12.30 -3.24 5.98
C LEU A 273 -13.79 -2.94 6.08
N VAL A 274 -14.46 -2.79 4.94
CA VAL A 274 -15.90 -2.55 4.90
C VAL A 274 -16.64 -3.86 5.07
N PRO A 275 -17.48 -4.00 6.11
CA PRO A 275 -18.44 -5.09 6.18
C PRO A 275 -19.45 -4.92 5.03
N MET A 276 -19.68 -5.97 4.26
CA MET A 276 -20.79 -5.95 3.29
C MET A 276 -22.10 -6.04 4.03
N PRO A 277 -23.06 -5.12 3.81
CA PRO A 277 -24.39 -5.26 4.40
C PRO A 277 -25.05 -6.52 3.87
N THR A 278 -25.51 -7.38 4.77
CA THR A 278 -26.19 -8.65 4.43
C THR A 278 -27.69 -8.48 4.29
N SER A 279 -28.25 -7.35 4.70
CA SER A 279 -29.63 -6.93 4.46
C SER A 279 -29.79 -5.47 4.91
N SER A 280 -30.85 -4.84 4.44
CA SER A 280 -31.22 -3.45 4.73
C SER A 280 -31.50 -3.13 6.21
N ALA A 281 -31.37 -4.08 7.11
CA ALA A 281 -31.74 -3.93 8.53
C ALA A 281 -30.54 -3.59 9.46
N SER A 282 -29.29 -3.56 9.01
CA SER A 282 -28.15 -3.32 9.89
C SER A 282 -27.07 -2.48 9.23
N LEU A 283 -27.29 -1.19 9.11
CA LEU A 283 -26.24 -0.22 8.77
C LEU A 283 -25.10 -0.18 9.83
N PHE A 284 -25.29 -0.80 11.00
CA PHE A 284 -24.41 -0.76 12.16
C PHE A 284 -24.16 -2.14 12.79
N GLY A 285 -24.29 -3.23 12.03
CA GLY A 285 -24.09 -4.59 12.51
C GLY A 285 -22.66 -4.85 13.00
N GLN A 286 -22.54 -5.70 14.00
CA GLN A 286 -21.29 -6.10 14.68
C GLN A 286 -20.13 -6.38 13.70
N PRO A 287 -18.95 -5.80 13.93
CA PRO A 287 -17.84 -5.77 12.96
C PRO A 287 -17.18 -7.12 12.65
N GLY A 288 -17.44 -8.15 13.43
CA GLY A 288 -16.65 -9.40 13.37
C GLY A 288 -17.07 -10.42 12.30
N GLN A 289 -18.31 -10.41 11.84
CA GLN A 289 -18.83 -11.51 11.01
C GLN A 289 -18.70 -11.29 9.50
N HIS A 290 -18.45 -10.08 9.02
CA HIS A 290 -18.47 -9.73 7.60
C HIS A 290 -17.08 -9.58 6.95
N ALA A 291 -16.02 -9.50 7.75
CA ALA A 291 -14.64 -9.43 7.25
C ALA A 291 -14.22 -10.67 6.44
N GLN A 292 -14.92 -11.79 6.58
CA GLN A 292 -14.63 -13.05 5.88
C GLN A 292 -15.05 -13.05 4.39
N LYS A 293 -15.90 -12.11 3.94
CA LYS A 293 -16.39 -12.12 2.55
C LYS A 293 -15.37 -11.66 1.49
N PHE A 294 -14.30 -10.98 1.88
CA PHE A 294 -13.21 -10.60 0.97
C PHE A 294 -12.00 -11.54 1.09
N ALA A 295 -12.23 -12.84 1.13
CA ALA A 295 -11.17 -13.85 1.06
C ALA A 295 -10.38 -13.74 -0.26
N ALA A 296 -9.13 -14.22 -0.27
CA ALA A 296 -8.22 -14.15 -1.41
C ALA A 296 -8.82 -14.49 -2.78
N PRO A 297 -9.72 -15.47 -2.93
CA PRO A 297 -10.38 -15.77 -4.21
C PRO A 297 -11.23 -14.62 -4.76
N ASN A 298 -11.71 -13.71 -3.91
CA ASN A 298 -12.54 -12.58 -4.30
C ASN A 298 -11.76 -11.33 -4.70
N LEU A 299 -10.47 -11.20 -4.31
CA LEU A 299 -9.61 -10.09 -4.73
C LEU A 299 -9.60 -9.92 -6.25
N TYR A 300 -9.42 -11.02 -6.98
CA TYR A 300 -9.31 -11.00 -8.44
C TYR A 300 -10.66 -10.88 -9.16
N ARG A 301 -11.78 -11.05 -8.46
CA ARG A 301 -13.15 -10.95 -9.01
C ARG A 301 -13.83 -9.62 -8.66
N PHE A 302 -13.22 -8.82 -7.80
CA PHE A 302 -13.78 -7.53 -7.38
C PHE A 302 -13.79 -6.53 -8.53
N ASP A 303 -14.94 -5.93 -8.78
CA ASP A 303 -15.10 -4.83 -9.76
C ASP A 303 -15.94 -3.72 -9.10
N VAL A 304 -15.36 -2.55 -8.91
CA VAL A 304 -15.99 -1.38 -8.26
C VAL A 304 -17.31 -0.95 -8.91
N ARG A 305 -17.57 -1.39 -10.15
CA ARG A 305 -18.77 -1.05 -10.93
C ARG A 305 -19.93 -2.03 -10.76
N LYS A 306 -19.72 -3.18 -10.13
CA LYS A 306 -20.64 -4.31 -10.14
C LYS A 306 -21.08 -4.73 -8.75
N GLY A 307 -22.33 -5.20 -8.67
CA GLY A 307 -22.90 -5.93 -7.53
C GLY A 307 -22.61 -5.30 -6.18
N GLU A 308 -22.20 -6.14 -5.26
CA GLU A 308 -21.89 -5.78 -3.86
C GLU A 308 -20.82 -4.68 -3.71
N ALA A 309 -19.85 -4.61 -4.61
CA ALA A 309 -18.84 -3.57 -4.58
C ALA A 309 -19.44 -2.17 -4.79
N LYS A 310 -20.37 -2.05 -5.76
CA LYS A 310 -21.08 -0.79 -6.02
C LYS A 310 -21.91 -0.35 -4.80
N GLU A 311 -22.52 -1.28 -4.10
CA GLU A 311 -23.30 -1.01 -2.88
C GLU A 311 -22.40 -0.58 -1.73
N SER A 312 -21.25 -1.23 -1.56
CA SER A 312 -20.24 -0.83 -0.55
C SER A 312 -19.73 0.60 -0.79
N PHE A 313 -19.54 1.00 -2.03
CA PHE A 313 -19.17 2.40 -2.33
C PHE A 313 -20.31 3.37 -2.07
N ARG A 314 -21.57 3.02 -2.37
CA ARG A 314 -22.73 3.84 -2.00
C ARG A 314 -22.84 4.03 -0.48
N TRP A 315 -22.60 2.95 0.26
CA TRP A 315 -22.56 3.03 1.72
C TRP A 315 -21.44 3.95 2.22
N LEU A 316 -20.21 3.82 1.69
CA LEU A 316 -19.10 4.70 2.06
C LEU A 316 -19.37 6.16 1.69
N GLU A 317 -19.94 6.41 0.52
CA GLU A 317 -20.33 7.76 0.08
C GLU A 317 -21.40 8.36 1.00
N SER A 318 -22.44 7.59 1.31
CA SER A 318 -23.48 8.00 2.28
C SER A 318 -22.85 8.30 3.64
N ARG A 319 -21.95 7.45 4.15
CA ARG A 319 -21.24 7.66 5.41
C ARG A 319 -20.48 8.99 5.41
N VAL A 320 -19.70 9.27 4.35
CA VAL A 320 -18.93 10.52 4.22
C VAL A 320 -19.85 11.75 4.21
N HIS A 321 -20.96 11.70 3.48
CA HIS A 321 -21.91 12.79 3.43
C HIS A 321 -22.61 13.06 4.78
N HIS A 322 -22.68 12.07 5.66
CA HIS A 322 -23.27 12.20 7.00
C HIS A 322 -22.27 12.56 8.10
N LEU A 323 -20.95 12.52 7.83
CA LEU A 323 -19.94 12.88 8.83
C LEU A 323 -20.14 14.29 9.38
N HIS A 324 -20.40 15.25 8.48
CA HIS A 324 -20.57 16.67 8.84
C HIS A 324 -21.42 17.40 7.78
N PRO A 325 -22.27 18.38 8.16
CA PRO A 325 -23.10 19.13 7.21
C PRO A 325 -22.33 19.75 6.03
N ALA A 326 -21.10 20.23 6.26
CA ALA A 326 -20.23 20.79 5.20
C ALA A 326 -19.80 19.77 4.14
N LEU A 327 -19.88 18.46 4.43
CA LEU A 327 -19.55 17.37 3.50
C LEU A 327 -20.76 16.83 2.75
N LYS A 328 -21.98 17.23 3.12
CA LYS A 328 -23.24 16.70 2.57
C LYS A 328 -23.34 16.84 1.05
N SER A 329 -22.82 17.92 0.50
CA SER A 329 -22.82 18.21 -0.94
C SER A 329 -21.49 17.91 -1.65
N ALA A 330 -20.54 17.28 -0.98
CA ALA A 330 -19.25 16.97 -1.56
C ALA A 330 -19.40 16.00 -2.74
N ARG A 331 -18.98 16.42 -3.94
CA ARG A 331 -19.06 15.58 -5.15
C ARG A 331 -17.99 14.51 -5.12
N ILE A 332 -18.35 13.23 -5.16
CA ILE A 332 -17.40 12.11 -5.26
C ILE A 332 -16.88 11.98 -6.69
N THR A 333 -15.57 12.08 -6.86
CA THR A 333 -14.89 12.06 -8.16
C THR A 333 -14.20 10.74 -8.46
N HIS A 334 -13.67 10.06 -7.44
CA HIS A 334 -12.95 8.80 -7.58
C HIS A 334 -13.47 7.77 -6.59
N ARG A 335 -13.43 6.51 -7.00
CA ARG A 335 -13.72 5.34 -6.16
C ARG A 335 -12.71 4.25 -6.53
N TRP A 336 -12.03 3.69 -5.53
CA TRP A 336 -11.08 2.60 -5.75
C TRP A 336 -10.98 1.68 -4.55
N ALA A 337 -10.46 0.49 -4.79
CA ALA A 337 -10.12 -0.46 -3.76
C ALA A 337 -8.60 -0.70 -3.74
N GLY A 338 -8.06 -1.09 -2.60
CA GLY A 338 -6.67 -1.47 -2.42
C GLY A 338 -6.55 -2.75 -1.57
N PRO A 339 -5.60 -3.64 -1.91
CA PRO A 339 -5.40 -4.86 -1.14
C PRO A 339 -4.61 -4.57 0.14
N ILE A 340 -5.01 -5.23 1.22
CA ILE A 340 -4.25 -5.26 2.48
C ILE A 340 -3.98 -6.72 2.81
N LEU A 341 -2.76 -7.05 3.20
CA LEU A 341 -2.40 -8.35 3.76
C LEU A 341 -2.33 -8.24 5.28
N PHE A 342 -3.18 -8.99 5.97
CA PHE A 342 -3.16 -9.14 7.41
C PHE A 342 -2.37 -10.38 7.80
N THR A 343 -1.61 -10.26 8.88
CA THR A 343 -0.80 -11.31 9.46
C THR A 343 -1.25 -11.58 10.88
N GLU A 344 -0.93 -12.74 11.40
CA GLU A 344 -1.11 -13.02 12.82
C GLU A 344 -0.25 -12.07 13.68
N GLY A 345 -0.80 -11.58 14.77
CA GLY A 345 -0.13 -10.60 15.65
C GLY A 345 0.17 -9.24 15.02
N MET A 346 -0.39 -8.95 13.83
CA MET A 346 -0.24 -7.67 13.12
C MET A 346 1.23 -7.28 12.82
N ARG A 347 2.15 -8.24 12.78
CA ARG A 347 3.58 -8.03 12.51
C ARG A 347 3.89 -8.29 11.03
N PRO A 348 4.79 -7.55 10.39
CA PRO A 348 5.25 -7.86 9.04
C PRO A 348 5.93 -9.23 8.99
N ILE A 349 5.77 -9.93 7.87
CA ILE A 349 6.58 -11.09 7.54
C ILE A 349 7.88 -10.58 6.96
N PHE A 350 9.00 -10.84 7.64
CA PHE A 350 10.33 -10.53 7.14
C PHE A 350 11.29 -11.66 7.50
N ARG A 351 11.41 -12.65 6.63
CA ARG A 351 12.12 -13.90 6.89
C ARG A 351 12.75 -14.50 5.65
N ARG A 352 13.63 -15.46 5.80
CA ARG A 352 14.03 -16.37 4.72
C ARG A 352 12.85 -17.26 4.33
N HIS A 353 12.83 -17.66 3.08
CA HIS A 353 11.84 -18.62 2.59
C HIS A 353 12.15 -20.02 3.17
N PRO A 354 11.14 -20.81 3.60
CA PRO A 354 11.40 -22.12 4.22
C PRO A 354 12.20 -23.08 3.32
N GLN A 355 12.08 -22.96 2.02
CA GLN A 355 12.76 -23.84 1.05
C GLN A 355 14.13 -23.32 0.59
N SER A 356 14.56 -22.11 0.98
CA SER A 356 15.86 -21.58 0.51
C SER A 356 16.34 -20.38 1.32
N GLU A 357 17.55 -20.45 1.81
CA GLU A 357 18.25 -19.32 2.43
C GLU A 357 18.54 -18.17 1.45
N ASN A 358 18.51 -18.44 0.15
CA ASN A 358 18.74 -17.46 -0.90
C ASN A 358 17.44 -16.74 -1.32
N ALA A 359 16.30 -17.11 -0.75
CA ALA A 359 15.04 -16.44 -0.98
C ALA A 359 14.55 -15.74 0.31
N MET A 360 14.11 -14.51 0.19
CA MET A 360 13.61 -13.68 1.27
C MET A 360 12.18 -13.26 1.01
N VAL A 361 11.35 -13.24 2.04
CA VAL A 361 9.95 -12.80 1.99
C VAL A 361 9.79 -11.54 2.82
N LEU A 362 9.17 -10.51 2.24
CA LEU A 362 8.81 -9.28 2.93
C LEU A 362 7.41 -8.83 2.53
N ALA A 363 6.46 -8.94 3.46
CA ALA A 363 5.03 -8.70 3.22
C ALA A 363 4.26 -8.43 4.54
N GLY A 364 2.96 -8.18 4.46
CA GLY A 364 2.08 -8.18 5.62
C GLY A 364 2.16 -6.93 6.49
N TYR A 365 2.02 -5.75 5.91
CA TYR A 365 2.12 -4.48 6.63
C TYR A 365 0.84 -4.06 7.37
N ASN A 366 -0.23 -4.86 7.31
CA ASN A 366 -1.46 -4.68 8.10
C ASN A 366 -2.11 -3.29 8.00
N GLY A 367 -2.03 -2.65 6.82
CA GLY A 367 -2.54 -1.29 6.59
C GLY A 367 -1.57 -0.16 6.93
N HIS A 368 -0.44 -0.41 7.59
CA HIS A 368 0.57 0.58 8.00
C HIS A 368 1.81 0.58 7.08
N GLY A 369 1.63 0.30 5.80
CA GLY A 369 2.74 0.01 4.89
C GLY A 369 3.41 1.23 4.23
N VAL A 370 2.92 2.46 4.34
CA VAL A 370 3.45 3.58 3.55
C VAL A 370 4.92 3.86 3.86
N ALA A 371 5.25 4.23 5.08
CA ALA A 371 6.63 4.44 5.49
C ALA A 371 7.36 3.12 5.73
N LEU A 372 6.70 2.19 6.42
CA LEU A 372 7.30 0.92 6.85
C LEU A 372 7.81 0.07 5.68
N SER A 373 7.06 -0.02 4.58
CA SER A 373 7.47 -0.87 3.46
C SER A 373 8.69 -0.33 2.69
N VAL A 374 8.83 0.98 2.61
CA VAL A 374 10.01 1.63 2.03
C VAL A 374 11.22 1.45 2.95
N TYR A 375 11.03 1.65 4.24
CA TYR A 375 12.05 1.46 5.26
C TYR A 375 12.56 0.02 5.32
N LEU A 376 11.66 -0.97 5.37
CA LEU A 376 12.02 -2.38 5.36
C LEU A 376 12.59 -2.83 4.01
N GLY A 377 12.25 -2.15 2.90
CA GLY A 377 12.86 -2.37 1.59
C GLY A 377 14.37 -2.09 1.59
N GLN A 378 14.81 -1.00 2.23
CA GLN A 378 16.25 -0.75 2.46
C GLN A 378 16.86 -1.85 3.33
N TRP A 379 16.23 -2.20 4.44
CA TRP A 379 16.72 -3.27 5.31
C TRP A 379 16.86 -4.60 4.57
N ALA A 380 15.89 -4.94 3.71
CA ALA A 380 15.97 -6.13 2.88
C ALA A 380 17.18 -6.11 1.92
N ALA A 381 17.50 -4.95 1.33
CA ALA A 381 18.70 -4.81 0.52
C ALA A 381 19.98 -5.04 1.34
N GLU A 382 20.06 -4.46 2.52
CA GLU A 382 21.19 -4.67 3.45
C GLU A 382 21.31 -6.14 3.88
N ALA A 383 20.18 -6.80 4.16
CA ALA A 383 20.15 -8.21 4.58
C ALA A 383 20.53 -9.17 3.43
N LEU A 384 20.12 -8.88 2.19
CA LEU A 384 20.56 -9.65 1.01
C LEU A 384 22.06 -9.54 0.75
N LEU A 385 22.67 -8.41 1.14
CA LEU A 385 24.12 -8.19 1.05
C LEU A 385 24.88 -8.69 2.29
N GLY A 386 24.19 -9.28 3.28
CA GLY A 386 24.82 -9.73 4.54
C GLY A 386 25.29 -8.61 5.47
N ARG A 387 24.84 -7.36 5.22
CA ARG A 387 25.25 -6.17 6.00
C ARG A 387 24.36 -5.92 7.23
N ARG A 388 23.19 -6.56 7.28
CA ARG A 388 22.24 -6.44 8.39
C ARG A 388 21.53 -7.76 8.60
N SER A 389 21.34 -8.16 9.85
CA SER A 389 20.56 -9.34 10.19
C SER A 389 19.07 -9.14 9.94
N LEU A 390 18.34 -10.23 9.70
CA LEU A 390 16.89 -10.20 9.70
C LEU A 390 16.37 -9.87 11.11
N PRO A 391 15.18 -9.25 11.21
CA PRO A 391 14.59 -8.98 12.53
C PRO A 391 14.19 -10.27 13.25
N SER A 392 14.04 -10.17 14.55
CA SER A 392 13.68 -11.29 15.44
C SER A 392 12.23 -11.24 15.94
N TRP A 393 11.39 -10.33 15.42
CA TRP A 393 9.98 -10.26 15.82
C TRP A 393 9.09 -11.31 15.18
#